data_911ea4d159d54ce1f64c3ac29e552bd2
#
_entry.id   911ea4d159d54ce1f64c3ac29e552bd2
#
_cell.length_a   1.000
_cell.length_b   1.000
_cell.length_c   1.000
_cell.angle_alpha   90.00
_cell.angle_beta   90.00
_cell.angle_gamma   90.00
#
_symmetry.space_group_name_H-M   'P 1'
#
loop_
_entity.id
_entity.type
_entity.pdbx_description
1 polymer ?
#
loop_
_entity_poly.entity_id
_entity_poly.type
_entity_poly.pdbx_seq_one_letter_code
_entity_poly.pdbx_strand_id
1 'polypeptide(L)'
;MDAAVDPKVVAAVLVEPIQGEGGVNVPPKGWLGEVRRICDERDVLLMLDEVQTGLGRTGEWFGFQHEGVRPDVVTMAKALGNGMPIGACWAREEVAGAFVPGDHGTTFGGQPLAAAAARATLAVMEAEDVPARATRAGARLTEGLAALPGVASVRGRGLLLAAELSERPAKDVADAALERGLVVNAVTPTAIRMAPSLLVSDEEIDEALAVLEGILS
;
A
#
# COMPACT_ATOMS: atom_id res chain seq x y z
N MET A 1 -10.94 -16.94 12.85
CA MET A 1 -12.29 -16.95 12.23
C MET A 1 -13.31 -17.80 12.99
N ASP A 2 -12.90 -18.72 13.82
CA ASP A 2 -13.81 -19.72 14.40
C ASP A 2 -14.70 -19.25 15.56
N ALA A 3 -14.51 -18.05 16.09
CA ALA A 3 -15.20 -17.65 17.31
C ALA A 3 -16.27 -16.55 17.15
N ALA A 4 -16.39 -15.90 15.99
CA ALA A 4 -17.23 -14.71 15.88
C ALA A 4 -18.29 -14.74 14.77
N VAL A 5 -18.14 -15.54 13.71
CA VAL A 5 -19.06 -15.56 12.57
C VAL A 5 -19.26 -16.98 12.08
N ASP A 6 -20.52 -17.38 11.83
CA ASP A 6 -20.82 -18.65 11.17
C ASP A 6 -20.21 -18.67 9.75
N PRO A 7 -19.28 -19.58 9.44
CA PRO A 7 -18.64 -19.64 8.12
C PRO A 7 -19.63 -19.80 6.96
N LYS A 8 -20.81 -20.34 7.23
CA LYS A 8 -21.85 -20.54 6.20
C LYS A 8 -22.50 -19.26 5.69
N VAL A 9 -22.31 -18.15 6.42
CA VAL A 9 -22.83 -16.83 6.04
C VAL A 9 -21.74 -15.87 5.56
N VAL A 10 -20.48 -16.33 5.51
CA VAL A 10 -19.36 -15.52 5.02
C VAL A 10 -19.20 -15.74 3.51
N ALA A 11 -19.33 -14.69 2.73
CA ALA A 11 -19.14 -14.74 1.27
C ALA A 11 -17.68 -14.47 0.87
N ALA A 12 -16.99 -13.60 1.59
CA ALA A 12 -15.65 -13.18 1.27
C ALA A 12 -14.84 -12.75 2.50
N VAL A 13 -13.52 -12.81 2.38
CA VAL A 13 -12.56 -12.17 3.28
C VAL A 13 -11.89 -11.05 2.50
N LEU A 14 -12.01 -9.80 2.97
CA LEU A 14 -11.36 -8.63 2.40
C LEU A 14 -10.23 -8.17 3.32
N VAL A 15 -9.01 -8.12 2.79
CA VAL A 15 -7.82 -7.70 3.56
C VAL A 15 -6.86 -6.90 2.70
N GLU A 16 -6.07 -6.03 3.35
CA GLU A 16 -4.88 -5.42 2.75
C GLU A 16 -3.70 -6.39 2.87
N PRO A 17 -2.86 -6.61 1.83
CA PRO A 17 -1.61 -7.39 1.96
C PRO A 17 -0.64 -6.81 2.99
N ILE A 18 -0.58 -5.49 3.10
CA ILE A 18 0.07 -4.72 4.15
C ILE A 18 -0.93 -3.63 4.55
N GLN A 19 -1.27 -3.53 5.82
CA GLN A 19 -2.17 -2.48 6.28
C GLN A 19 -1.51 -1.11 6.13
N GLY A 20 -2.12 -0.21 5.38
CA GLY A 20 -1.60 1.13 5.15
C GLY A 20 -1.94 2.09 6.29
N GLU A 21 -3.20 2.46 6.44
CA GLU A 21 -3.69 3.39 7.46
C GLU A 21 -3.61 2.79 8.87
N GLY A 22 -3.65 1.48 9.00
CA GLY A 22 -3.51 0.78 10.27
C GLY A 22 -2.12 0.84 10.90
N GLY A 23 -1.12 1.46 10.24
CA GLY A 23 0.21 1.65 10.81
C GLY A 23 1.34 0.96 10.03
N VAL A 24 1.15 0.69 8.76
CA VAL A 24 2.09 -0.06 7.90
C VAL A 24 2.43 -1.42 8.52
N ASN A 25 1.39 -2.17 8.85
CA ASN A 25 1.57 -3.48 9.47
C ASN A 25 1.81 -4.54 8.38
N VAL A 26 3.02 -5.07 8.35
CA VAL A 26 3.42 -6.17 7.48
C VAL A 26 3.09 -7.48 8.20
N PRO A 27 2.22 -8.34 7.64
CA PRO A 27 1.90 -9.61 8.26
C PRO A 27 3.11 -10.55 8.27
N PRO A 28 3.15 -11.55 9.15
CA PRO A 28 4.19 -12.59 9.13
C PRO A 28 4.25 -13.30 7.77
N LYS A 29 5.44 -13.72 7.36
CA LYS A 29 5.64 -14.51 6.13
C LYS A 29 4.73 -15.74 6.13
N GLY A 30 4.04 -15.96 5.02
CA GLY A 30 3.11 -17.08 4.82
C GLY A 30 1.68 -16.81 5.32
N TRP A 31 1.43 -15.66 5.98
CA TRP A 31 0.10 -15.34 6.49
C TRP A 31 -0.96 -15.25 5.38
N LEU A 32 -0.65 -14.57 4.29
CA LEU A 32 -1.59 -14.42 3.18
C LEU A 32 -1.86 -15.77 2.48
N GLY A 33 -0.82 -16.61 2.39
CA GLY A 33 -0.96 -17.99 1.90
C GLY A 33 -1.90 -18.82 2.78
N GLU A 34 -1.81 -18.66 4.10
CA GLU A 34 -2.71 -19.34 5.04
C GLU A 34 -4.15 -18.81 4.93
N VAL A 35 -4.34 -17.50 4.76
CA VAL A 35 -5.67 -16.92 4.51
C VAL A 35 -6.27 -17.50 3.21
N ARG A 36 -5.47 -17.59 2.13
CA ARG A 36 -5.90 -18.21 0.88
C ARG A 36 -6.35 -19.67 1.09
N ARG A 37 -5.52 -20.46 1.78
CA ARG A 37 -5.85 -21.86 2.10
C ARG A 37 -7.17 -21.98 2.86
N ILE A 38 -7.38 -21.15 3.89
CA ILE A 38 -8.63 -21.14 4.65
C ILE A 38 -9.82 -20.75 3.78
N CYS A 39 -9.67 -19.76 2.89
CA CYS A 39 -10.72 -19.36 1.97
C CYS A 39 -11.09 -20.51 1.02
N ASP A 40 -10.10 -21.21 0.47
CA ASP A 40 -10.31 -22.34 -0.42
C ASP A 40 -11.03 -23.49 0.29
N GLU A 41 -10.63 -23.84 1.50
CA GLU A 41 -11.25 -24.91 2.28
C GLU A 41 -12.70 -24.63 2.68
N ARG A 42 -13.08 -23.37 2.72
CA ARG A 42 -14.41 -22.91 3.18
C ARG A 42 -15.30 -22.39 2.06
N ASP A 43 -14.83 -22.47 0.82
CA ASP A 43 -15.53 -21.93 -0.36
C ASP A 43 -15.89 -20.44 -0.17
N VAL A 44 -14.92 -19.64 0.31
CA VAL A 44 -15.04 -18.21 0.59
C VAL A 44 -14.07 -17.47 -0.32
N LEU A 45 -14.51 -16.34 -0.90
CA LEU A 45 -13.66 -15.54 -1.76
C LEU A 45 -12.57 -14.82 -0.96
N LEU A 46 -11.34 -14.78 -1.52
CA LEU A 46 -10.28 -13.90 -1.04
C LEU A 46 -10.25 -12.62 -1.89
N MET A 47 -10.55 -11.50 -1.27
CA MET A 47 -10.51 -10.17 -1.86
C MET A 47 -9.34 -9.39 -1.27
N LEU A 48 -8.52 -8.77 -2.11
CA LEU A 48 -7.38 -7.98 -1.67
C LEU A 48 -7.58 -6.50 -1.99
N ASP A 49 -7.46 -5.68 -0.95
CA ASP A 49 -7.38 -4.23 -1.11
C ASP A 49 -5.93 -3.84 -1.41
N GLU A 50 -5.67 -3.59 -2.69
CA GLU A 50 -4.35 -3.15 -3.19
C GLU A 50 -4.31 -1.64 -3.48
N VAL A 51 -5.25 -0.89 -2.91
CA VAL A 51 -5.34 0.56 -3.11
C VAL A 51 -4.08 1.28 -2.63
N GLN A 52 -3.40 0.77 -1.58
CA GLN A 52 -2.12 1.31 -1.12
C GLN A 52 -0.91 0.44 -1.48
N THR A 53 -1.07 -0.86 -1.55
CA THR A 53 0.04 -1.81 -1.72
C THR A 53 0.35 -2.11 -3.18
N GLY A 54 -0.61 -1.92 -4.07
CA GLY A 54 -0.48 -2.20 -5.49
C GLY A 54 0.29 -1.14 -6.27
N LEU A 55 0.38 -1.36 -7.56
CA LEU A 55 0.96 -0.46 -8.55
C LEU A 55 2.43 -0.10 -8.23
N GLY A 56 3.22 -1.11 -7.92
CA GLY A 56 4.67 -0.97 -7.70
C GLY A 56 5.08 -0.53 -6.30
N ARG A 57 4.16 -0.06 -5.46
CA ARG A 57 4.45 0.58 -4.16
C ARG A 57 5.33 -0.27 -3.23
N THR A 58 5.12 -1.58 -3.21
CA THR A 58 5.83 -2.50 -2.31
C THR A 58 7.03 -3.20 -2.97
N GLY A 59 7.37 -2.86 -4.22
CA GLY A 59 8.45 -3.47 -4.97
C GLY A 59 8.01 -4.59 -5.93
N GLU A 60 6.74 -4.92 -5.94
CA GLU A 60 6.05 -5.75 -6.92
C GLU A 60 4.86 -4.99 -7.49
N TRP A 61 4.31 -5.38 -8.65
CA TRP A 61 3.12 -4.74 -9.20
C TRP A 61 1.95 -4.75 -8.22
N PHE A 62 1.80 -5.87 -7.46
CA PHE A 62 0.81 -6.03 -6.41
C PHE A 62 1.42 -6.67 -5.17
N GLY A 63 0.98 -6.27 -4.00
CA GLY A 63 1.49 -6.76 -2.73
C GLY A 63 1.34 -8.27 -2.54
N PHE A 64 0.30 -8.89 -3.10
CA PHE A 64 0.09 -10.33 -3.02
C PHE A 64 1.17 -11.16 -3.75
N GLN A 65 1.88 -10.57 -4.71
CA GLN A 65 2.91 -11.26 -5.47
C GLN A 65 4.11 -11.66 -4.60
N HIS A 66 4.37 -10.94 -3.51
CA HIS A 66 5.41 -11.30 -2.54
C HIS A 66 5.19 -12.67 -1.87
N GLU A 67 3.96 -13.11 -1.80
CA GLU A 67 3.58 -14.41 -1.19
C GLU A 67 3.18 -15.45 -2.25
N GLY A 68 3.18 -15.09 -3.53
CA GLY A 68 2.76 -15.97 -4.63
C GLY A 68 1.28 -16.37 -4.57
N VAL A 69 0.46 -15.63 -3.84
CA VAL A 69 -0.98 -15.90 -3.68
C VAL A 69 -1.74 -15.39 -4.90
N ARG A 70 -2.80 -16.09 -5.28
CA ARG A 70 -3.74 -15.66 -6.31
C ARG A 70 -5.09 -15.32 -5.67
N PRO A 71 -5.46 -14.04 -5.57
CA PRO A 71 -6.77 -13.64 -5.04
C PRO A 71 -7.90 -13.90 -6.04
N ASP A 72 -9.13 -13.81 -5.55
CA ASP A 72 -10.33 -13.89 -6.37
C ASP A 72 -10.75 -12.51 -6.88
N VAL A 73 -10.50 -11.47 -6.07
CA VAL A 73 -10.80 -10.07 -6.39
C VAL A 73 -9.67 -9.17 -5.90
N VAL A 74 -9.35 -8.13 -6.68
CA VAL A 74 -8.38 -7.08 -6.33
C VAL A 74 -9.00 -5.72 -6.56
N THR A 75 -8.93 -4.84 -5.57
CA THR A 75 -9.28 -3.43 -5.72
C THR A 75 -8.04 -2.56 -5.84
N MET A 76 -8.07 -1.53 -6.67
CA MET A 76 -6.97 -0.62 -6.88
C MET A 76 -7.47 0.80 -7.17
N ALA A 77 -6.70 1.81 -6.76
CA ALA A 77 -6.99 3.22 -6.98
C ALA A 77 -5.70 4.06 -6.85
N LYS A 78 -5.75 5.21 -6.20
CA LYS A 78 -4.63 6.12 -5.85
C LYS A 78 -3.62 6.31 -6.99
N ALA A 79 -2.51 5.59 -6.96
CA ALA A 79 -1.46 5.68 -7.98
C ALA A 79 -1.97 5.38 -9.40
N LEU A 80 -3.06 4.63 -9.56
CA LEU A 80 -3.65 4.30 -10.85
C LEU A 80 -3.95 5.55 -11.69
N GLY A 81 -4.52 6.58 -11.09
CA GLY A 81 -4.90 7.82 -11.78
C GLY A 81 -3.88 8.95 -11.64
N ASN A 82 -2.88 8.79 -10.76
CA ASN A 82 -1.85 9.79 -10.44
C ASN A 82 -2.43 11.21 -10.25
N GLY A 83 -3.46 11.32 -9.40
CA GLY A 83 -4.19 12.56 -9.12
C GLY A 83 -5.58 12.66 -9.78
N MET A 84 -5.84 11.92 -10.87
CA MET A 84 -7.19 11.80 -11.41
C MET A 84 -8.00 10.77 -10.62
N PRO A 85 -9.24 11.12 -10.18
CA PRO A 85 -10.09 10.18 -9.45
C PRO A 85 -10.48 8.99 -10.33
N ILE A 86 -9.94 7.83 -10.02
CA ILE A 86 -10.28 6.56 -10.67
C ILE A 86 -10.02 5.41 -9.70
N GLY A 87 -10.87 4.40 -9.72
CA GLY A 87 -10.65 3.10 -9.11
C GLY A 87 -10.91 2.01 -10.13
N ALA A 88 -10.34 0.84 -9.89
CA ALA A 88 -10.57 -0.35 -10.68
C ALA A 88 -10.75 -1.55 -9.75
N CYS A 89 -11.56 -2.50 -10.19
CA CYS A 89 -11.74 -3.79 -9.55
C CYS A 89 -11.46 -4.86 -10.61
N TRP A 90 -10.56 -5.76 -10.29
CA TRP A 90 -10.33 -6.98 -11.06
C TRP A 90 -10.91 -8.18 -10.31
N ALA A 91 -11.52 -9.08 -11.03
CA ALA A 91 -12.00 -10.34 -10.49
C ALA A 91 -11.71 -11.48 -11.48
N ARG A 92 -11.61 -12.71 -10.94
CA ARG A 92 -11.60 -13.90 -11.79
C ARG A 92 -12.93 -14.01 -12.55
N GLU A 93 -12.90 -14.64 -13.71
CA GLU A 93 -14.06 -14.71 -14.61
C GLU A 93 -15.28 -15.35 -13.93
N GLU A 94 -15.06 -16.41 -13.14
CA GLU A 94 -16.12 -17.11 -12.42
C GLU A 94 -16.82 -16.21 -11.39
N VAL A 95 -16.06 -15.29 -10.78
CA VAL A 95 -16.59 -14.30 -9.82
C VAL A 95 -17.25 -13.13 -10.56
N ALA A 96 -16.59 -12.61 -11.59
CA ALA A 96 -17.11 -11.50 -12.40
C ALA A 96 -18.40 -11.88 -13.14
N GLY A 97 -18.53 -13.14 -13.54
CA GLY A 97 -19.73 -13.66 -14.21
C GLY A 97 -21.01 -13.64 -13.37
N ALA A 98 -20.91 -13.43 -12.04
CA ALA A 98 -22.07 -13.24 -11.19
C ALA A 98 -22.76 -11.90 -11.42
N PHE A 99 -22.07 -10.90 -11.97
CA PHE A 99 -22.66 -9.60 -12.30
C PHE A 99 -23.48 -9.66 -13.59
N VAL A 100 -24.69 -9.14 -13.53
CA VAL A 100 -25.56 -8.99 -14.69
C VAL A 100 -25.87 -7.51 -14.97
N PRO A 101 -26.29 -7.14 -16.20
CA PRO A 101 -26.64 -5.77 -16.49
C PRO A 101 -27.69 -5.22 -15.53
N GLY A 102 -27.37 -4.09 -14.88
CA GLY A 102 -28.21 -3.42 -13.92
C GLY A 102 -27.83 -3.62 -12.44
N ASP A 103 -26.90 -4.54 -12.13
CA ASP A 103 -26.48 -4.79 -10.75
C ASP A 103 -25.69 -3.62 -10.14
N HIS A 104 -24.98 -2.89 -10.97
CA HIS A 104 -24.23 -1.69 -10.54
C HIS A 104 -24.18 -0.65 -11.64
N GLY A 105 -23.91 0.59 -11.23
CA GLY A 105 -23.71 1.70 -12.14
C GLY A 105 -23.01 2.87 -11.44
N THR A 106 -22.38 3.71 -12.25
CA THR A 106 -21.72 4.93 -11.78
C THR A 106 -21.81 6.01 -12.85
N THR A 107 -22.08 7.24 -12.44
CA THR A 107 -22.12 8.36 -13.38
C THR A 107 -20.74 8.76 -13.89
N PHE A 108 -19.73 8.69 -13.01
CA PHE A 108 -18.38 9.19 -13.30
C PHE A 108 -17.31 8.10 -13.40
N GLY A 109 -17.66 6.83 -13.20
CA GLY A 109 -16.71 5.72 -13.31
C GLY A 109 -16.28 5.48 -14.75
N GLY A 110 -14.98 5.28 -14.95
CA GLY A 110 -14.42 4.96 -16.26
C GLY A 110 -14.47 6.08 -17.30
N GLN A 111 -14.55 7.35 -16.85
CA GLN A 111 -14.52 8.50 -17.75
C GLN A 111 -13.30 8.48 -18.67
N PRO A 112 -13.43 8.91 -19.95
CA PRO A 112 -12.33 8.91 -20.91
C PRO A 112 -11.07 9.64 -20.43
N LEU A 113 -11.23 10.78 -19.75
CA LEU A 113 -10.11 11.54 -19.20
C LEU A 113 -9.36 10.77 -18.12
N ALA A 114 -10.08 10.22 -17.13
CA ALA A 114 -9.48 9.44 -16.05
C ALA A 114 -8.86 8.14 -16.58
N ALA A 115 -9.50 7.47 -17.54
CA ALA A 115 -8.95 6.29 -18.20
C ALA A 115 -7.68 6.60 -19.00
N ALA A 116 -7.63 7.75 -19.68
CA ALA A 116 -6.45 8.20 -20.40
C ALA A 116 -5.29 8.50 -19.44
N ALA A 117 -5.56 9.16 -18.30
CA ALA A 117 -4.58 9.41 -17.26
C ALA A 117 -4.03 8.08 -16.68
N ALA A 118 -4.91 7.12 -16.36
CA ALA A 118 -4.50 5.81 -15.85
C ALA A 118 -3.61 5.06 -16.86
N ARG A 119 -3.97 5.06 -18.15
CA ARG A 119 -3.13 4.44 -19.19
C ARG A 119 -1.76 5.10 -19.31
N ALA A 120 -1.70 6.44 -19.26
CA ALA A 120 -0.43 7.17 -19.30
C ALA A 120 0.42 6.86 -18.05
N THR A 121 -0.19 6.80 -16.88
CA THR A 121 0.48 6.43 -15.63
C THR A 121 1.08 5.03 -15.73
N LEU A 122 0.30 4.03 -16.15
CA LEU A 122 0.80 2.66 -16.30
C LEU A 122 1.94 2.56 -17.33
N ALA A 123 1.86 3.29 -18.44
CA ALA A 123 2.93 3.31 -19.45
C ALA A 123 4.24 3.88 -18.88
N VAL A 124 4.18 4.94 -18.06
CA VAL A 124 5.35 5.48 -17.36
C VAL A 124 5.88 4.46 -16.33
N MET A 125 5.01 3.82 -15.58
CA MET A 125 5.40 2.84 -14.57
C MET A 125 6.12 1.62 -15.18
N GLU A 126 5.67 1.17 -16.35
CA GLU A 126 6.36 0.11 -17.12
C GLU A 126 7.71 0.59 -17.66
N ALA A 127 7.75 1.77 -18.28
CA ALA A 127 8.98 2.32 -18.89
C ALA A 127 10.07 2.59 -17.85
N GLU A 128 9.69 3.01 -16.64
CA GLU A 128 10.60 3.35 -15.54
C GLU A 128 10.91 2.15 -14.63
N ASP A 129 10.34 0.98 -14.88
CA ASP A 129 10.45 -0.19 -14.01
C ASP A 129 10.20 0.16 -12.52
N VAL A 130 9.02 0.74 -12.29
CA VAL A 130 8.64 1.30 -10.98
C VAL A 130 8.77 0.28 -9.83
N PRO A 131 8.41 -1.01 -9.97
CA PRO A 131 8.62 -1.98 -8.90
C PRO A 131 10.08 -2.10 -8.47
N ALA A 132 11.01 -2.21 -9.42
CA ALA A 132 12.43 -2.29 -9.13
C ALA A 132 12.97 -0.97 -8.54
N ARG A 133 12.50 0.19 -9.01
CA ARG A 133 12.83 1.50 -8.39
C ARG A 133 12.37 1.55 -6.94
N ALA A 134 11.10 1.18 -6.67
CA ALA A 134 10.54 1.18 -5.32
C ALA A 134 11.32 0.25 -4.37
N THR A 135 11.81 -0.88 -4.87
CA THR A 135 12.67 -1.79 -4.11
C THR A 135 13.99 -1.12 -3.73
N ARG A 136 14.69 -0.50 -4.69
CA ARG A 136 16.00 0.16 -4.45
C ARG A 136 15.85 1.39 -3.54
N ALA A 137 14.94 2.29 -3.87
CA ALA A 137 14.68 3.50 -3.09
C ALA A 137 14.16 3.17 -1.68
N GLY A 138 13.33 2.13 -1.55
CA GLY A 138 12.83 1.63 -0.28
C GLY A 138 13.93 1.06 0.61
N ALA A 139 14.90 0.34 0.06
CA ALA A 139 16.05 -0.15 0.81
C ALA A 139 16.90 1.02 1.35
N ARG A 140 17.23 2.02 0.50
CA ARG A 140 17.95 3.23 0.91
C ARG A 140 17.21 3.98 2.02
N LEU A 141 15.91 4.23 1.83
CA LEU A 141 15.10 4.94 2.82
C LEU A 141 14.99 4.16 4.14
N THR A 142 14.87 2.83 4.08
CA THR A 142 14.83 1.97 5.27
C THR A 142 16.14 2.06 6.06
N GLU A 143 17.28 1.96 5.39
CA GLU A 143 18.61 2.08 6.00
C GLU A 143 18.80 3.46 6.64
N GLY A 144 18.46 4.53 5.90
CA GLY A 144 18.56 5.90 6.40
C GLY A 144 17.68 6.15 7.61
N LEU A 145 16.40 5.73 7.59
CA LEU A 145 15.49 5.85 8.72
C LEU A 145 15.96 5.09 9.95
N ALA A 146 16.49 3.88 9.76
CA ALA A 146 16.98 3.05 10.87
C ALA A 146 18.25 3.64 11.55
N ALA A 147 18.98 4.50 10.85
CA ALA A 147 20.16 5.17 11.38
C ALA A 147 19.83 6.47 12.14
N LEU A 148 18.62 7.00 12.03
CA LEU A 148 18.22 8.25 12.70
C LEU A 148 18.11 8.07 14.21
N PRO A 149 18.54 9.09 14.99
CA PRO A 149 18.32 9.08 16.43
C PRO A 149 16.82 9.03 16.74
N GLY A 150 16.44 8.34 17.80
CA GLY A 150 15.04 8.25 18.22
C GLY A 150 14.15 7.34 17.37
N VAL A 151 14.68 6.64 16.36
CA VAL A 151 13.98 5.60 15.60
C VAL A 151 14.29 4.24 16.22
N ALA A 152 13.27 3.58 16.75
CA ALA A 152 13.40 2.26 17.38
C ALA A 152 13.40 1.11 16.37
N SER A 153 12.62 1.24 15.30
CA SER A 153 12.54 0.25 14.23
C SER A 153 11.90 0.83 12.97
N VAL A 154 12.14 0.17 11.83
CA VAL A 154 11.48 0.48 10.55
C VAL A 154 10.77 -0.77 10.06
N ARG A 155 9.54 -0.61 9.57
CA ARG A 155 8.75 -1.68 8.97
C ARG A 155 8.12 -1.24 7.66
N GLY A 156 7.77 -2.20 6.83
CA GLY A 156 7.16 -1.94 5.53
C GLY A 156 7.83 -2.72 4.41
N ARG A 157 7.50 -2.37 3.16
CA ARG A 157 8.13 -2.91 1.94
C ARG A 157 8.17 -1.84 0.85
N GLY A 158 9.22 -1.84 0.05
CA GLY A 158 9.41 -0.85 -1.01
C GLY A 158 9.29 0.57 -0.44
N LEU A 159 8.43 1.38 -1.04
CA LEU A 159 8.17 2.75 -0.63
C LEU A 159 6.88 2.91 0.21
N LEU A 160 6.47 1.86 0.91
CA LEU A 160 5.44 1.91 1.97
C LEU A 160 6.11 1.53 3.28
N LEU A 161 6.62 2.52 4.01
CA LEU A 161 7.42 2.34 5.21
C LEU A 161 6.83 3.08 6.40
N ALA A 162 7.06 2.58 7.60
CA ALA A 162 6.84 3.32 8.84
C ALA A 162 8.07 3.22 9.75
N ALA A 163 8.46 4.35 10.32
CA ALA A 163 9.48 4.45 11.36
C ALA A 163 8.79 4.56 12.71
N GLU A 164 9.06 3.61 13.60
CA GLU A 164 8.62 3.63 14.99
C GLU A 164 9.55 4.50 15.81
N LEU A 165 9.00 5.48 16.51
CA LEU A 165 9.74 6.45 17.33
C LEU A 165 9.79 5.97 18.78
N SER A 166 10.95 6.14 19.44
CA SER A 166 11.16 5.69 20.82
C SER A 166 10.72 6.68 21.87
N GLU A 167 10.78 7.99 21.59
CA GLU A 167 10.63 9.02 22.63
C GLU A 167 9.58 10.08 22.28
N ARG A 168 9.54 10.52 21.02
CA ARG A 168 8.66 11.63 20.60
C ARG A 168 7.33 11.13 20.04
N PRO A 169 6.21 11.79 20.35
CA PRO A 169 4.94 11.51 19.67
C PRO A 169 5.06 11.72 18.16
N ALA A 170 4.53 10.77 17.39
CA ALA A 170 4.61 10.82 15.92
C ALA A 170 3.95 12.06 15.34
N LYS A 171 2.87 12.54 15.97
CA LYS A 171 2.20 13.78 15.55
C LYS A 171 3.12 14.99 15.66
N ASP A 172 3.87 15.13 16.75
CA ASP A 172 4.75 16.28 16.95
C ASP A 172 5.89 16.27 15.93
N VAL A 173 6.41 15.09 15.59
CA VAL A 173 7.42 14.92 14.53
C VAL A 173 6.84 15.25 13.16
N ALA A 174 5.61 14.81 12.86
CA ALA A 174 4.96 15.11 11.59
C ALA A 174 4.65 16.61 11.44
N ASP A 175 4.20 17.28 12.49
CA ASP A 175 3.95 18.73 12.50
C ASP A 175 5.27 19.51 12.28
N ALA A 176 6.34 19.14 13.00
CA ALA A 176 7.65 19.77 12.83
C ALA A 176 8.29 19.51 11.45
N ALA A 177 8.02 18.36 10.85
CA ALA A 177 8.45 18.02 9.50
C ALA A 177 7.72 18.90 8.46
N LEU A 178 6.41 19.09 8.64
CA LEU A 178 5.59 19.94 7.76
C LEU A 178 6.08 21.39 7.78
N GLU A 179 6.45 21.94 8.94
CA GLU A 179 7.03 23.29 9.07
C GLU A 179 8.36 23.44 8.31
N ARG A 180 9.08 22.32 8.09
CA ARG A 180 10.33 22.27 7.33
C ARG A 180 10.15 21.83 5.87
N GLY A 181 8.89 21.74 5.39
CA GLY A 181 8.55 21.41 4.02
C GLY A 181 8.51 19.90 3.72
N LEU A 182 8.65 19.04 4.73
CA LEU A 182 8.56 17.60 4.57
C LEU A 182 7.18 17.08 5.03
N VAL A 183 6.43 16.49 4.11
CA VAL A 183 5.12 15.89 4.40
C VAL A 183 5.29 14.43 4.78
N VAL A 184 5.06 14.12 6.04
CA VAL A 184 4.96 12.75 6.58
C VAL A 184 3.67 12.60 7.37
N ASN A 185 3.31 11.36 7.70
CA ASN A 185 2.00 11.04 8.28
C ASN A 185 2.17 10.29 9.60
N ALA A 186 1.64 10.81 10.69
CA ALA A 186 1.54 10.07 11.94
C ALA A 186 0.43 9.02 11.79
N VAL A 187 0.78 7.75 11.58
CA VAL A 187 -0.18 6.65 11.37
C VAL A 187 -0.55 5.91 12.65
N THR A 188 0.28 6.05 13.68
CA THR A 188 0.00 5.63 15.06
C THR A 188 0.52 6.72 16.00
N PRO A 189 0.24 6.68 17.32
CA PRO A 189 0.82 7.63 18.26
C PRO A 189 2.35 7.68 18.26
N THR A 190 3.01 6.60 17.84
CA THR A 190 4.46 6.41 17.90
C THR A 190 5.13 6.17 16.54
N ALA A 191 4.39 6.08 15.44
CA ALA A 191 4.97 5.81 14.13
C ALA A 191 4.62 6.86 13.08
N ILE A 192 5.65 7.31 12.34
CA ILE A 192 5.49 8.12 11.13
C ILE A 192 5.59 7.23 9.90
N ARG A 193 4.69 7.46 8.92
CA ARG A 193 4.68 6.77 7.63
C ARG A 193 5.37 7.60 6.57
N MET A 194 6.22 6.92 5.79
CA MET A 194 6.85 7.41 4.58
C MET A 194 6.25 6.71 3.37
N ALA A 195 5.64 7.46 2.49
CA ALA A 195 5.07 6.97 1.22
C ALA A 195 5.32 8.00 0.10
N PRO A 196 6.58 8.23 -0.27
CA PRO A 196 6.96 9.25 -1.24
C PRO A 196 6.48 8.92 -2.66
N SER A 197 6.78 9.78 -3.62
CA SER A 197 6.63 9.48 -5.04
C SER A 197 7.30 8.15 -5.38
N LEU A 198 6.70 7.37 -6.28
CA LEU A 198 7.31 6.13 -6.81
C LEU A 198 8.56 6.42 -7.66
N LEU A 199 8.73 7.66 -8.08
CA LEU A 199 9.89 8.15 -8.84
C LEU A 199 10.83 9.00 -7.98
N VAL A 200 10.72 8.93 -6.63
CA VAL A 200 11.59 9.66 -5.70
C VAL A 200 13.06 9.42 -6.05
N SER A 201 13.85 10.49 -6.04
CA SER A 201 15.29 10.43 -6.28
C SER A 201 16.07 10.14 -4.99
N ASP A 202 17.34 9.77 -5.15
CA ASP A 202 18.24 9.57 -4.01
C ASP A 202 18.47 10.87 -3.24
N GLU A 203 18.57 12.00 -3.95
CA GLU A 203 18.74 13.34 -3.37
C GLU A 203 17.53 13.75 -2.54
N GLU A 204 16.31 13.48 -3.02
CA GLU A 204 15.06 13.75 -2.27
C GLU A 204 14.95 12.87 -1.02
N ILE A 205 15.44 11.62 -1.08
CA ILE A 205 15.52 10.74 0.10
C ILE A 205 16.49 11.32 1.13
N ASP A 206 17.69 11.75 0.69
CA ASP A 206 18.72 12.31 1.56
C ASP A 206 18.24 13.62 2.22
N GLU A 207 17.55 14.47 1.47
CA GLU A 207 16.93 15.69 2.00
C GLU A 207 15.89 15.37 3.07
N ALA A 208 15.01 14.42 2.82
CA ALA A 208 14.00 14.00 3.79
C ALA A 208 14.62 13.43 5.08
N LEU A 209 15.66 12.61 4.95
CA LEU A 209 16.40 12.06 6.09
C LEU A 209 17.10 13.16 6.91
N ALA A 210 17.73 14.15 6.25
CA ALA A 210 18.37 15.27 6.92
C ALA A 210 17.37 16.14 7.71
N VAL A 211 16.18 16.38 7.15
CA VAL A 211 15.09 17.09 7.86
C VAL A 211 14.66 16.31 9.10
N LEU A 212 14.45 14.99 8.98
CA LEU A 212 14.06 14.15 10.12
C LEU A 212 15.16 14.07 11.18
N GLU A 213 16.43 13.93 10.79
CA GLU A 213 17.57 13.95 11.72
C GLU A 213 17.59 15.22 12.56
N GLY A 214 17.43 16.39 11.92
CA GLY A 214 17.39 17.68 12.62
C GLY A 214 16.13 17.91 13.49
N ILE A 215 15.12 17.05 13.40
CA ILE A 215 13.94 17.05 14.27
C ILE A 215 14.14 16.08 15.44
N LEU A 216 14.75 14.93 15.19
CA LEU A 216 14.87 13.83 16.14
C LEU A 216 16.13 13.93 17.03
N SER A 217 17.12 14.74 16.63
CA SER A 217 18.28 15.14 17.46
C SER A 217 17.86 16.18 18.49
#